data_14c3a1652831760c9e39f9918a7f7016
#
_entry.id   14c3a1652831760c9e39f9918a7f7016
#
_cell.length_a   1.000
_cell.length_b   1.000
_cell.length_c   1.000
_cell.angle_alpha   90.00
_cell.angle_beta   90.00
_cell.angle_gamma   90.00
#
_symmetry.space_group_name_H-M   'P 1'
#
loop_
_entity.id
_entity.type
_entity.pdbx_description
1 polymer ?
#
loop_
_entity_poly.entity_id
_entity_poly.type
_entity_poly.pdbx_seq_one_letter_code
_entity_poly.pdbx_strand_id
1 'polypeptide(L)'
;MKIIIAPLGGLIGAILGGILWAKYIQWTGNTAGFIAIGIGALTGIGMLLTCSGAIETNAKKHWLMVAFGAAVFAIAGIFIGKYLDVQWNAVPQIAEQLMANEPNLLEEAAISIAETQYSGQTKWEHMKDRMDWFDLLFGLIAVFVAFYITFNSRVRNIIYKFGGSN
;
A
#
# COMPACT_ATOMS: atom_id res chain seq x y z
N MET A 1 25.81 11.02 2.51
CA MET A 1 25.33 9.95 3.42
C MET A 1 23.81 9.96 3.67
N LYS A 2 23.13 11.11 3.79
CA LYS A 2 21.68 11.18 4.07
C LYS A 2 20.77 10.74 2.93
N ILE A 3 21.18 10.80 1.67
CA ILE A 3 20.39 10.33 0.50
C ILE A 3 20.19 8.81 0.53
N ILE A 4 21.12 8.07 1.13
CA ILE A 4 21.04 6.59 1.25
C ILE A 4 19.92 6.17 2.22
N ILE A 5 19.51 7.06 3.13
CA ILE A 5 18.48 6.79 4.15
C ILE A 5 17.06 7.07 3.60
N ALA A 6 16.95 7.86 2.52
CA ALA A 6 15.66 8.21 1.91
C ALA A 6 14.79 7.00 1.56
N PRO A 7 15.31 5.92 0.96
CA PRO A 7 14.52 4.72 0.66
C PRO A 7 13.89 4.07 1.89
N LEU A 8 14.51 4.17 3.07
CA LEU A 8 13.97 3.59 4.31
C LEU A 8 12.65 4.25 4.71
N GLY A 9 12.55 5.57 4.60
CA GLY A 9 11.29 6.28 4.89
C GLY A 9 10.18 5.91 3.91
N GLY A 10 10.51 5.78 2.62
CA GLY A 10 9.59 5.31 1.60
C GLY A 10 9.11 3.88 1.86
N LEU A 11 10.02 2.98 2.24
CA LEU A 11 9.71 1.60 2.58
C LEU A 11 8.79 1.51 3.81
N ILE A 12 9.10 2.25 4.87
CA ILE A 12 8.26 2.29 6.08
C ILE A 12 6.86 2.80 5.72
N GLY A 13 6.76 3.88 4.92
CA GLY A 13 5.50 4.41 4.44
C GLY A 13 4.70 3.41 3.61
N ALA A 14 5.37 2.65 2.74
CA ALA A 14 4.76 1.59 1.94
C ALA A 14 4.21 0.44 2.80
N ILE A 15 4.99 -0.02 3.79
CA ILE A 15 4.57 -1.10 4.71
C ILE A 15 3.37 -0.65 5.54
N LEU A 16 3.43 0.53 6.16
CA LEU A 16 2.33 1.07 6.96
C LEU A 16 1.06 1.25 6.12
N GLY A 17 1.20 1.80 4.92
CA GLY A 17 0.09 1.96 3.99
C GLY A 17 -0.52 0.64 3.56
N GLY A 18 0.29 -0.37 3.26
CA GLY A 18 -0.16 -1.72 2.90
C GLY A 18 -0.90 -2.41 4.05
N ILE A 19 -0.39 -2.29 5.29
CA ILE A 19 -1.06 -2.82 6.49
C ILE A 19 -2.43 -2.15 6.69
N LEU A 20 -2.49 -0.82 6.58
CA LEU A 20 -3.74 -0.08 6.71
C LEU A 20 -4.76 -0.49 5.65
N TRP A 21 -4.32 -0.72 4.41
CA TRP A 21 -5.18 -1.23 3.35
C TRP A 21 -5.76 -2.60 3.70
N ALA A 22 -4.91 -3.58 4.04
CA ALA A 22 -5.37 -4.92 4.36
C ALA A 22 -6.32 -4.94 5.56
N LYS A 23 -6.04 -4.13 6.60
CA LYS A 23 -6.93 -3.98 7.75
C LYS A 23 -8.27 -3.32 7.40
N TYR A 24 -8.25 -2.32 6.53
CA TYR A 24 -9.48 -1.70 6.07
C TYR A 24 -10.39 -2.71 5.34
N ILE A 25 -9.83 -3.52 4.44
CA ILE A 25 -10.58 -4.57 3.74
C ILE A 25 -11.14 -5.58 4.75
N GLN A 26 -10.34 -5.96 5.76
CA GLN A 26 -10.79 -6.87 6.82
C GLN A 26 -12.02 -6.34 7.58
N TRP A 27 -12.08 -5.03 7.83
CA TRP A 27 -13.18 -4.43 8.60
C TRP A 27 -14.42 -4.12 7.76
N THR A 28 -14.24 -3.82 6.49
CA THR A 28 -15.33 -3.31 5.64
C THR A 28 -15.80 -4.30 4.57
N GLY A 29 -15.01 -5.34 4.29
CA GLY A 29 -15.22 -6.24 3.16
C GLY A 29 -15.05 -5.59 1.78
N ASN A 30 -14.68 -4.30 1.73
CA ASN A 30 -14.62 -3.53 0.49
C ASN A 30 -13.25 -2.93 0.23
N THR A 31 -12.84 -2.91 -1.03
CA THR A 31 -11.68 -2.13 -1.48
C THR A 31 -12.07 -0.68 -1.69
N ALA A 32 -11.34 0.26 -1.08
CA ALA A 32 -11.61 1.68 -1.24
C ALA A 32 -10.42 2.42 -1.83
N GLY A 33 -10.65 3.08 -2.94
CA GLY A 33 -9.62 3.82 -3.69
C GLY A 33 -8.96 4.97 -2.92
N PHE A 34 -9.63 5.55 -1.92
CA PHE A 34 -9.04 6.62 -1.11
C PHE A 34 -7.84 6.14 -0.27
N ILE A 35 -7.74 4.84 0.03
CA ILE A 35 -6.59 4.28 0.76
C ILE A 35 -5.34 4.31 -0.10
N ALA A 36 -5.48 4.18 -1.42
CA ALA A 36 -4.37 4.35 -2.34
C ALA A 36 -3.75 5.76 -2.25
N ILE A 37 -4.58 6.78 -2.04
CA ILE A 37 -4.12 8.15 -1.72
C ILE A 37 -3.29 8.13 -0.44
N GLY A 38 -3.78 7.45 0.60
CA GLY A 38 -3.07 7.28 1.87
C GLY A 38 -1.72 6.59 1.72
N ILE A 39 -1.64 5.50 0.94
CA ILE A 39 -0.38 4.79 0.66
C ILE A 39 0.61 5.72 -0.05
N GLY A 40 0.17 6.40 -1.10
CA GLY A 40 0.99 7.37 -1.82
C GLY A 40 1.48 8.51 -0.92
N ALA A 41 0.60 9.04 -0.07
CA ALA A 41 0.93 10.09 0.88
C ALA A 41 1.95 9.63 1.93
N LEU A 42 1.73 8.48 2.58
CA LEU A 42 2.66 7.94 3.58
C LEU A 42 4.03 7.65 2.99
N THR A 43 4.07 7.10 1.78
CA THR A 43 5.32 6.81 1.06
C THR A 43 6.06 8.10 0.70
N GLY A 44 5.36 9.08 0.15
CA GLY A 44 5.93 10.37 -0.22
C GLY A 44 6.44 11.16 0.99
N ILE A 45 5.64 11.25 2.06
CA ILE A 45 6.02 11.91 3.31
C ILE A 45 7.20 11.20 3.97
N GLY A 46 7.17 9.87 4.04
CA GLY A 46 8.24 9.05 4.60
C GLY A 46 9.57 9.31 3.90
N MET A 47 9.60 9.36 2.58
CA MET A 47 10.79 9.71 1.82
C MET A 47 11.27 11.15 2.10
N LEU A 48 10.36 12.12 2.19
CA LEU A 48 10.73 13.51 2.45
C LEU A 48 11.33 13.68 3.85
N LEU A 49 10.75 13.06 4.87
CA LEU A 49 11.26 13.15 6.24
C LEU A 49 12.67 12.58 6.38
N THR A 50 12.98 11.52 5.64
CA THR A 50 14.32 10.91 5.65
C THR A 50 15.31 11.62 4.73
N CYS A 51 14.84 12.39 3.75
CA CYS A 51 15.66 13.25 2.89
C CYS A 51 15.95 14.63 3.51
N SER A 52 15.28 15.02 4.59
CA SER A 52 15.38 16.36 5.16
C SER A 52 16.82 16.74 5.47
N GLY A 53 17.27 17.89 4.95
CA GLY A 53 18.63 18.41 5.10
C GLY A 53 19.74 17.74 4.26
N ALA A 54 19.39 16.83 3.33
CA ALA A 54 20.35 16.13 2.48
C ALA A 54 20.43 16.69 1.05
N ILE A 55 19.42 17.39 0.60
CA ILE A 55 19.30 17.86 -0.79
C ILE A 55 19.14 19.38 -0.78
N GLU A 56 20.04 20.05 -1.49
CA GLU A 56 19.87 21.48 -1.76
C GLU A 56 18.55 21.74 -2.49
N THR A 57 17.81 22.73 -2.03
CA THR A 57 16.45 23.04 -2.50
C THR A 57 16.34 23.29 -4.00
N ASN A 58 17.43 23.62 -4.67
CA ASN A 58 17.47 23.98 -6.10
C ASN A 58 17.79 22.81 -7.05
N ALA A 59 18.16 21.65 -6.55
CA ALA A 59 18.57 20.53 -7.39
C ALA A 59 17.36 19.72 -7.91
N LYS A 60 16.65 20.23 -8.93
CA LYS A 60 15.48 19.55 -9.54
C LYS A 60 15.74 18.07 -9.89
N LYS A 61 16.94 17.74 -10.35
CA LYS A 61 17.32 16.36 -10.71
C LYS A 61 17.25 15.42 -9.51
N HIS A 62 17.71 15.84 -8.34
CA HIS A 62 17.66 15.03 -7.14
C HIS A 62 16.23 14.83 -6.64
N TRP A 63 15.39 15.86 -6.73
CA TRP A 63 13.98 15.76 -6.37
C TRP A 63 13.20 14.85 -7.30
N LEU A 64 13.55 14.81 -8.59
CA LEU A 64 12.96 13.88 -9.53
C LEU A 64 13.31 12.44 -9.16
N MET A 65 14.56 12.15 -8.76
CA MET A 65 14.96 10.81 -8.30
C MET A 65 14.21 10.38 -7.03
N VAL A 66 14.05 11.30 -6.07
CA VAL A 66 13.28 11.04 -4.84
C VAL A 66 11.81 10.77 -5.17
N ALA A 67 11.20 11.56 -6.06
CA ALA A 67 9.83 11.38 -6.48
C ALA A 67 9.62 10.05 -7.21
N PHE A 68 10.57 9.67 -8.06
CA PHE A 68 10.54 8.38 -8.74
C PHE A 68 10.67 7.20 -7.74
N GLY A 69 11.58 7.33 -6.77
CA GLY A 69 11.73 6.37 -5.68
C GLY A 69 10.45 6.23 -4.86
N ALA A 70 9.80 7.35 -4.51
CA ALA A 70 8.52 7.34 -3.81
C ALA A 70 7.42 6.63 -4.61
N ALA A 71 7.36 6.83 -5.91
CA ALA A 71 6.43 6.15 -6.80
C ALA A 71 6.65 4.62 -6.81
N VAL A 72 7.90 4.17 -6.88
CA VAL A 72 8.25 2.74 -6.81
C VAL A 72 7.81 2.14 -5.46
N PHE A 73 8.08 2.82 -4.34
CA PHE A 73 7.65 2.35 -3.03
C PHE A 73 6.13 2.40 -2.86
N ALA A 74 5.41 3.33 -3.49
CA ALA A 74 3.95 3.34 -3.49
C ALA A 74 3.38 2.09 -4.18
N ILE A 75 3.96 1.67 -5.32
CA ILE A 75 3.62 0.41 -5.98
C ILE A 75 3.88 -0.77 -5.04
N ALA A 76 5.06 -0.82 -4.40
CA ALA A 76 5.38 -1.86 -3.44
C ALA A 76 4.36 -1.90 -2.28
N GLY A 77 3.89 -0.75 -1.79
CA GLY A 77 2.86 -0.65 -0.76
C GLY A 77 1.52 -1.27 -1.18
N ILE A 78 1.10 -1.06 -2.43
CA ILE A 78 -0.10 -1.72 -2.99
C ILE A 78 0.07 -3.24 -3.01
N PHE A 79 1.23 -3.73 -3.49
CA PHE A 79 1.51 -5.18 -3.50
C PHE A 79 1.56 -5.78 -2.11
N ILE A 80 2.18 -5.10 -1.14
CA ILE A 80 2.19 -5.51 0.27
C ILE A 80 0.76 -5.58 0.81
N GLY A 81 -0.06 -4.56 0.55
CA GLY A 81 -1.45 -4.53 0.97
C GLY A 81 -2.26 -5.70 0.41
N LYS A 82 -2.12 -5.97 -0.89
CA LYS A 82 -2.78 -7.12 -1.54
C LYS A 82 -2.29 -8.46 -0.98
N TYR A 83 -0.98 -8.60 -0.77
CA TYR A 83 -0.43 -9.82 -0.18
C TYR A 83 -0.98 -10.08 1.21
N LEU A 84 -1.05 -9.06 2.05
CA LEU A 84 -1.60 -9.14 3.39
C LEU A 84 -3.12 -9.37 3.38
N ASP A 85 -3.85 -8.75 2.44
CA ASP A 85 -5.28 -9.00 2.23
C ASP A 85 -5.54 -10.48 1.93
N VAL A 86 -4.82 -11.05 0.98
CA VAL A 86 -4.92 -12.49 0.68
C VAL A 86 -4.60 -13.35 1.90
N GLN A 87 -3.54 -12.99 2.63
CA GLN A 87 -3.12 -13.81 3.78
C GLN A 87 -4.11 -13.76 4.96
N TRP A 88 -4.76 -12.63 5.18
CA TRP A 88 -5.63 -12.43 6.36
C TRP A 88 -7.10 -12.65 6.06
N ASN A 89 -7.53 -12.42 4.82
CA ASN A 89 -8.94 -12.34 4.47
C ASN A 89 -9.40 -13.41 3.46
N ALA A 90 -8.48 -14.19 2.85
CA ALA A 90 -8.88 -15.14 1.82
C ALA A 90 -9.78 -16.26 2.38
N VAL A 91 -9.36 -16.91 3.45
CA VAL A 91 -10.12 -18.02 4.06
C VAL A 91 -11.48 -17.54 4.58
N PRO A 92 -11.57 -16.46 5.41
CA PRO A 92 -12.85 -15.93 5.83
C PRO A 92 -13.81 -15.59 4.68
N GLN A 93 -13.32 -14.93 3.63
CA GLN A 93 -14.16 -14.54 2.50
C GLN A 93 -14.64 -15.75 1.67
N ILE A 94 -13.81 -16.77 1.49
CA ILE A 94 -14.23 -18.02 0.82
C ILE A 94 -15.30 -18.72 1.66
N ALA A 95 -15.11 -18.82 2.98
CA ALA A 95 -16.07 -19.41 3.89
C ALA A 95 -17.42 -18.66 3.87
N GLU A 96 -17.39 -17.33 3.86
CA GLU A 96 -18.57 -16.48 3.78
C GLU A 96 -19.33 -16.69 2.46
N GLN A 97 -18.63 -16.80 1.33
CA GLN A 97 -19.22 -17.12 0.03
C GLN A 97 -19.84 -18.52 -0.01
N LEU A 98 -19.20 -19.52 0.62
CA LEU A 98 -19.75 -20.86 0.72
C LEU A 98 -21.04 -20.86 1.53
N MET A 99 -21.09 -20.19 2.67
CA MET A 99 -22.30 -20.06 3.50
C MET A 99 -23.42 -19.29 2.80
N ALA A 100 -23.07 -18.28 1.97
CA ALA A 100 -24.05 -17.55 1.18
C ALA A 100 -24.69 -18.40 0.09
N ASN A 101 -23.93 -19.33 -0.51
CA ASN A 101 -24.43 -20.26 -1.52
C ASN A 101 -25.15 -21.47 -0.93
N GLU A 102 -24.76 -21.90 0.27
CA GLU A 102 -25.34 -23.03 0.99
C GLU A 102 -25.74 -22.60 2.43
N PRO A 103 -26.94 -22.02 2.60
CA PRO A 103 -27.36 -21.46 3.89
C PRO A 103 -27.42 -22.45 5.06
N ASN A 104 -27.46 -23.76 4.78
CA ASN A 104 -27.45 -24.81 5.78
C ASN A 104 -26.03 -25.29 6.14
N LEU A 105 -24.99 -24.74 5.52
CA LEU A 105 -23.61 -25.12 5.80
C LEU A 105 -23.17 -24.52 7.14
N LEU A 106 -22.69 -25.37 8.04
CA LEU A 106 -22.13 -24.90 9.31
C LEU A 106 -20.85 -24.11 9.08
N GLU A 107 -20.65 -23.06 9.87
CA GLU A 107 -19.47 -22.18 9.76
C GLU A 107 -18.15 -22.96 9.85
N GLU A 108 -18.04 -23.91 10.77
CA GLU A 108 -16.84 -24.76 10.90
C GLU A 108 -16.55 -25.58 9.63
N ALA A 109 -17.60 -26.10 8.99
CA ALA A 109 -17.47 -26.84 7.74
C ALA A 109 -17.07 -25.91 6.60
N ALA A 110 -17.65 -24.70 6.52
CA ALA A 110 -17.29 -23.69 5.53
C ALA A 110 -15.83 -23.27 5.65
N ILE A 111 -15.34 -23.05 6.87
CA ILE A 111 -13.93 -22.71 7.13
C ILE A 111 -13.00 -23.85 6.70
N SER A 112 -13.33 -25.09 7.06
CA SER A 112 -12.52 -26.27 6.68
C SER A 112 -12.42 -26.45 5.16
N ILE A 113 -13.52 -26.26 4.45
CA ILE A 113 -13.54 -26.30 2.97
C ILE A 113 -12.71 -25.15 2.40
N ALA A 114 -12.88 -23.93 2.94
CA ALA A 114 -12.14 -22.75 2.52
C ALA A 114 -10.63 -22.91 2.73
N GLU A 115 -10.19 -23.47 3.86
CA GLU A 115 -8.78 -23.78 4.13
C GLU A 115 -8.22 -24.78 3.13
N THR A 116 -8.99 -25.82 2.79
CA THR A 116 -8.60 -26.82 1.80
C THR A 116 -8.45 -26.21 0.41
N GLN A 117 -9.40 -25.37 0.00
CA GLN A 117 -9.34 -24.63 -1.26
C GLN A 117 -8.14 -23.67 -1.29
N TYR A 118 -7.91 -22.95 -0.19
CA TYR A 118 -6.80 -22.02 -0.08
C TYR A 118 -5.44 -22.72 -0.13
N SER A 119 -5.30 -23.89 0.50
CA SER A 119 -4.05 -24.66 0.50
C SER A 119 -3.73 -25.30 -0.84
N GLY A 120 -4.71 -25.51 -1.71
CA GLY A 120 -4.55 -26.08 -3.06
C GLY A 120 -3.91 -25.13 -4.08
N GLN A 121 -3.82 -23.85 -3.78
CA GLN A 121 -3.24 -22.83 -4.67
C GLN A 121 -2.08 -22.11 -4.00
N THR A 122 -1.15 -21.58 -4.80
CA THR A 122 -0.08 -20.71 -4.28
C THR A 122 -0.66 -19.34 -3.88
N LYS A 123 -0.06 -18.68 -2.87
CA LYS A 123 -0.44 -17.31 -2.47
C LYS A 123 -0.40 -16.33 -3.64
N TRP A 124 0.48 -16.56 -4.61
CA TRP A 124 0.61 -15.75 -5.81
C TRP A 124 -0.58 -15.93 -6.76
N GLU A 125 -1.08 -17.14 -6.91
CA GLU A 125 -2.29 -17.44 -7.70
C GLU A 125 -3.50 -16.77 -7.08
N HIS A 126 -3.71 -16.93 -5.77
CA HIS A 126 -4.77 -16.22 -5.06
C HIS A 126 -4.69 -14.69 -5.20
N MET A 127 -3.47 -14.14 -5.17
CA MET A 127 -3.28 -12.71 -5.35
C MET A 127 -3.64 -12.27 -6.77
N LYS A 128 -3.26 -13.05 -7.79
CA LYS A 128 -3.63 -12.75 -9.19
C LYS A 128 -5.13 -12.80 -9.42
N ASP A 129 -5.80 -13.82 -8.89
CA ASP A 129 -7.26 -14.01 -9.06
C ASP A 129 -8.06 -12.88 -8.39
N ARG A 130 -7.45 -12.21 -7.40
CA ARG A 130 -8.04 -11.07 -6.69
C ARG A 130 -7.59 -9.71 -7.20
N MET A 131 -6.65 -9.67 -8.15
CA MET A 131 -6.27 -8.42 -8.81
C MET A 131 -7.27 -8.08 -9.90
N ASP A 132 -7.89 -6.92 -9.78
CA ASP A 132 -8.80 -6.39 -10.77
C ASP A 132 -8.30 -5.09 -11.41
N TRP A 133 -9.08 -4.55 -12.33
CA TRP A 133 -8.79 -3.27 -12.99
C TRP A 133 -8.69 -2.11 -11.99
N PHE A 134 -9.47 -2.14 -10.91
CA PHE A 134 -9.45 -1.09 -9.89
C PHE A 134 -8.13 -1.05 -9.14
N ASP A 135 -7.48 -2.20 -8.90
CA ASP A 135 -6.16 -2.23 -8.28
C ASP A 135 -5.10 -1.50 -9.10
N LEU A 136 -5.16 -1.64 -10.42
CA LEU A 136 -4.27 -0.90 -11.33
C LEU A 136 -4.56 0.60 -11.28
N LEU A 137 -5.82 1.00 -11.26
CA LEU A 137 -6.22 2.39 -11.11
C LEU A 137 -5.75 2.97 -9.77
N PHE A 138 -5.93 2.21 -8.68
CA PHE A 138 -5.48 2.61 -7.36
C PHE A 138 -3.95 2.70 -7.27
N GLY A 139 -3.25 1.79 -7.93
CA GLY A 139 -1.79 1.86 -8.10
C GLY A 139 -1.35 3.15 -8.77
N LEU A 140 -2.01 3.56 -9.86
CA LEU A 140 -1.72 4.82 -10.55
C LEU A 140 -1.99 6.03 -9.66
N ILE A 141 -3.08 6.04 -8.89
CA ILE A 141 -3.40 7.11 -7.94
C ILE A 141 -2.31 7.21 -6.86
N ALA A 142 -1.91 6.08 -6.26
CA ALA A 142 -0.86 6.05 -5.24
C ALA A 142 0.48 6.58 -5.77
N VAL A 143 0.87 6.17 -6.97
CA VAL A 143 2.07 6.65 -7.67
C VAL A 143 2.00 8.16 -7.90
N PHE A 144 0.88 8.65 -8.42
CA PHE A 144 0.70 10.08 -8.69
C PHE A 144 0.78 10.91 -7.41
N VAL A 145 0.13 10.47 -6.33
CA VAL A 145 0.15 11.17 -5.04
C VAL A 145 1.55 11.17 -4.44
N ALA A 146 2.25 10.02 -4.43
CA ALA A 146 3.61 9.91 -3.92
C ALA A 146 4.57 10.83 -4.70
N PHE A 147 4.47 10.82 -6.03
CA PHE A 147 5.25 11.68 -6.90
C PHE A 147 4.94 13.16 -6.66
N TYR A 148 3.66 13.53 -6.61
CA TYR A 148 3.23 14.91 -6.38
C TYR A 148 3.74 15.46 -5.05
N ILE A 149 3.59 14.72 -3.96
CA ILE A 149 4.05 15.13 -2.62
C ILE A 149 5.55 15.38 -2.60
N THR A 150 6.32 14.50 -3.20
CA THR A 150 7.78 14.60 -3.19
C THR A 150 8.31 15.66 -4.17
N PHE A 151 7.67 15.84 -5.31
CA PHE A 151 8.12 16.78 -6.33
C PHE A 151 7.67 18.22 -6.08
N ASN A 152 6.49 18.43 -5.48
CA ASN A 152 5.93 19.77 -5.26
C ASN A 152 6.69 20.53 -4.15
N SER A 153 7.32 21.64 -4.49
CA SER A 153 8.12 22.44 -3.56
C SER A 153 7.31 23.04 -2.41
N ARG A 154 6.04 23.40 -2.64
CA ARG A 154 5.18 23.94 -1.58
C ARG A 154 4.86 22.88 -0.52
N VAL A 155 4.54 21.66 -0.96
CA VAL A 155 4.26 20.53 -0.06
C VAL A 155 5.52 20.16 0.74
N ARG A 156 6.68 20.08 0.08
CA ARG A 156 7.95 19.82 0.75
C ARG A 156 8.25 20.83 1.86
N ASN A 157 8.09 22.12 1.55
CA ASN A 157 8.36 23.18 2.53
C ASN A 157 7.44 23.10 3.75
N ILE A 158 6.19 22.68 3.56
CA ILE A 158 5.25 22.44 4.67
C ILE A 158 5.75 21.28 5.53
N ILE A 159 6.06 20.14 4.93
CA ILE A 159 6.52 18.94 5.65
C ILE A 159 7.81 19.21 6.43
N TYR A 160 8.76 19.95 5.84
CA TYR A 160 10.01 20.30 6.53
C TYR A 160 9.82 21.22 7.73
N LYS A 161 8.86 22.15 7.67
CA LYS A 161 8.51 22.97 8.82
C LYS A 161 8.00 22.14 10.00
N PHE A 162 7.20 21.10 9.72
CA PHE A 162 6.71 20.17 10.75
C PHE A 162 7.78 19.16 11.21
N GLY A 163 8.73 18.80 10.36
CA GLY A 163 9.80 17.86 10.66
C GLY A 163 10.96 18.47 11.48
N GLY A 164 10.91 19.75 11.85
CA GLY A 164 11.89 20.39 12.74
C GLY A 164 13.28 20.60 12.12
N SER A 165 13.40 20.56 10.79
CA SER A 165 14.64 20.91 10.10
C SER A 165 14.67 22.43 9.84
N ASN A 166 15.17 23.18 10.81
CA ASN A 166 15.67 24.54 10.62
C ASN A 166 17.07 24.49 10.01
#